data_7a47b9c01fae3016e2ba6a38a6110623
#
_entry.id   7a47b9c01fae3016e2ba6a38a6110623
#
_cell.length_a   1.000
_cell.length_b   1.000
_cell.length_c   1.000
_cell.angle_alpha   90.00
_cell.angle_beta   90.00
_cell.angle_gamma   90.00
#
_symmetry.space_group_name_H-M   'P 1'
#
loop_
_entity.id
_entity.type
_entity.pdbx_description
1 polymer ?
#
loop_
_entity_poly.entity_id
_entity_poly.type
_entity_poly.pdbx_seq_one_letter_code
_entity_poly.pdbx_strand_id
1 'polypeptide(L)'
;MIYYFTFFSIILLVTFIGIGYHVSKGIHSGDNYFLADRKLGIASICMSLLATQIGAGVILGTSDFSYKYGIYGIFYSLGLSLGLIAISIFGAKQLREKNISTVAELFEKEYKSKFLRKVTSIISIISLYGILISLIVGTRQLLIAFGIENELILYAFWIILILYTVLGGLKAIVYTDVVQIIFIFIAFILITAYYYFYKYEYIQFSVDNLFNCIVNKEKTLLAPYLIVPFLYVFIEQDMAQRFFSAKNSKTAYISAFLAGILLLIFAFIPLIFGIAARSIKNIPAGSNEMIYFFVNTSNSFIVSIVAVAVLCAIISTGDSLLCAITSNISLDFKKKNSSIKLLHTRIITILLGFSAIIIANFCNNIIEVMLISYQIMVCTLFFPIVISYFNFKKSKFLAYSSVFLGLIGFLIHPKLNGVMYVNISRELFCIFLSFFSFPLLYIYKKFISD
;
A
#
# COMPACT_ATOMS: atom_id res chain seq x y z
N MET A 1 -13.51 24.33 12.71
CA MET A 1 -12.82 23.16 12.12
C MET A 1 -13.75 22.40 11.18
N ILE A 2 -14.88 21.87 11.63
CA ILE A 2 -15.82 21.05 10.82
C ILE A 2 -16.21 21.73 9.50
N TYR A 3 -16.53 23.05 9.50
CA TYR A 3 -16.90 23.80 8.28
C TYR A 3 -15.81 23.77 7.20
N TYR A 4 -14.54 24.01 7.56
CA TYR A 4 -13.44 23.97 6.60
C TYR A 4 -13.18 22.54 6.11
N PHE A 5 -13.23 21.56 7.01
CA PHE A 5 -13.09 20.15 6.66
C PHE A 5 -14.16 19.70 5.67
N THR A 6 -15.43 19.98 5.95
CA THR A 6 -16.55 19.62 5.06
C THR A 6 -16.45 20.34 3.71
N PHE A 7 -16.08 21.63 3.71
CA PHE A 7 -15.91 22.42 2.49
C PHE A 7 -14.83 21.81 1.56
N PHE A 8 -13.63 21.58 2.06
CA PHE A 8 -12.55 20.98 1.26
C PHE A 8 -12.88 19.53 0.84
N SER A 9 -13.46 18.76 1.73
CA SER A 9 -13.86 17.38 1.42
C SER A 9 -14.90 17.33 0.31
N ILE A 10 -15.93 18.18 0.33
CA ILE A 10 -16.96 18.24 -0.72
C ILE A 10 -16.34 18.61 -2.06
N ILE A 11 -15.47 19.62 -2.11
CA ILE A 11 -14.80 20.04 -3.36
C ILE A 11 -14.03 18.87 -3.96
N LEU A 12 -13.24 18.16 -3.16
CA LEU A 12 -12.44 17.03 -3.63
C LEU A 12 -13.32 15.87 -4.09
N LEU A 13 -14.36 15.50 -3.33
CA LEU A 13 -15.26 14.43 -3.70
C LEU A 13 -16.03 14.71 -4.98
N VAL A 14 -16.52 15.95 -5.17
CA VAL A 14 -17.16 16.38 -6.42
C VAL A 14 -16.18 16.30 -7.58
N THR A 15 -14.92 16.72 -7.38
CA THR A 15 -13.86 16.62 -8.38
C THR A 15 -13.61 15.16 -8.76
N PHE A 16 -13.53 14.22 -7.78
CA PHE A 16 -13.29 12.80 -8.05
C PHE A 16 -14.45 12.15 -8.82
N ILE A 17 -15.70 12.45 -8.45
CA ILE A 17 -16.88 11.99 -9.21
C ILE A 17 -16.85 12.55 -10.64
N GLY A 18 -16.53 13.84 -10.80
CA GLY A 18 -16.41 14.48 -12.11
C GLY A 18 -15.36 13.81 -12.99
N ILE A 19 -14.18 13.51 -12.44
CA ILE A 19 -13.12 12.77 -13.13
C ILE A 19 -13.60 11.37 -13.50
N GLY A 20 -14.17 10.63 -12.54
CA GLY A 20 -14.71 9.28 -12.76
C GLY A 20 -15.74 9.24 -13.88
N TYR A 21 -16.69 10.18 -13.88
CA TYR A 21 -17.72 10.31 -14.92
C TYR A 21 -17.11 10.64 -16.29
N HIS A 22 -16.19 11.61 -16.35
CA HIS A 22 -15.57 12.02 -17.62
C HIS A 22 -14.77 10.86 -18.23
N VAL A 23 -13.97 10.16 -17.41
CA VAL A 23 -13.14 9.05 -17.86
C VAL A 23 -13.98 7.83 -18.26
N SER A 24 -15.12 7.60 -17.60
CA SER A 24 -16.00 6.44 -17.86
C SER A 24 -16.51 6.37 -19.30
N LYS A 25 -16.66 7.53 -19.96
CA LYS A 25 -17.12 7.63 -21.35
C LYS A 25 -16.17 6.95 -22.35
N GLY A 26 -14.89 6.78 -22.02
CA GLY A 26 -13.89 6.13 -22.87
C GLY A 26 -13.61 4.68 -22.52
N ILE A 27 -14.35 4.06 -21.60
CA ILE A 27 -14.10 2.69 -21.14
C ILE A 27 -15.13 1.74 -21.76
N HIS A 28 -14.65 0.90 -22.68
CA HIS A 28 -15.50 -0.03 -23.44
C HIS A 28 -15.16 -1.50 -23.21
N SER A 29 -14.03 -1.81 -22.57
CA SER A 29 -13.58 -3.18 -22.31
C SER A 29 -12.98 -3.35 -20.92
N GLY A 30 -12.90 -4.60 -20.43
CA GLY A 30 -12.22 -4.90 -19.16
C GLY A 30 -10.72 -4.61 -19.19
N ASP A 31 -10.06 -4.74 -20.34
CA ASP A 31 -8.65 -4.42 -20.51
C ASP A 31 -8.42 -2.90 -20.36
N ASN A 32 -9.29 -2.07 -20.95
CA ASN A 32 -9.25 -0.62 -20.77
C ASN A 32 -9.51 -0.24 -19.30
N TYR A 33 -10.40 -0.96 -18.64
CA TYR A 33 -10.76 -0.72 -17.24
C TYR A 33 -9.59 -0.98 -16.29
N PHE A 34 -8.83 -2.07 -16.49
CA PHE A 34 -7.75 -2.46 -15.58
C PHE A 34 -6.36 -1.95 -15.97
N LEU A 35 -6.14 -1.60 -17.25
CA LEU A 35 -4.81 -1.29 -17.77
C LEU A 35 -4.71 0.10 -18.42
N ALA A 36 -5.76 0.91 -18.38
CA ALA A 36 -5.79 2.25 -18.96
C ALA A 36 -5.17 2.31 -20.39
N ASP A 37 -5.51 1.33 -21.24
CA ASP A 37 -5.00 1.14 -22.60
C ASP A 37 -3.47 0.98 -22.72
N ARG A 38 -2.76 0.81 -21.60
CA ARG A 38 -1.28 0.78 -21.54
C ARG A 38 -0.64 2.03 -22.15
N LYS A 39 -1.26 3.21 -21.92
CA LYS A 39 -0.84 4.49 -22.51
C LYS A 39 -0.37 5.52 -21.49
N LEU A 40 -0.28 5.13 -20.21
CA LEU A 40 0.08 6.07 -19.15
C LEU A 40 1.52 6.55 -19.29
N GLY A 41 1.70 7.87 -19.12
CA GLY A 41 2.99 8.55 -19.17
C GLY A 41 3.73 8.53 -17.83
N ILE A 42 4.96 9.07 -17.83
CA ILE A 42 5.86 9.09 -16.66
C ILE A 42 5.20 9.85 -15.49
N ALA A 43 4.71 11.07 -15.72
CA ALA A 43 4.14 11.88 -14.66
C ALA A 43 2.91 11.21 -14.02
N SER A 44 1.99 10.69 -14.84
CA SER A 44 0.78 10.05 -14.35
C SER A 44 1.08 8.82 -13.50
N ILE A 45 2.01 7.97 -13.94
CA ILE A 45 2.40 6.77 -13.17
C ILE A 45 3.17 7.16 -11.92
N CYS A 46 4.12 8.09 -12.00
CA CYS A 46 4.88 8.55 -10.84
C CYS A 46 3.96 9.12 -9.76
N MET A 47 3.05 10.03 -10.13
CA MET A 47 2.10 10.63 -9.20
C MET A 47 1.14 9.59 -8.61
N SER A 48 0.68 8.64 -9.43
CA SER A 48 -0.21 7.57 -8.96
C SER A 48 0.52 6.58 -8.04
N LEU A 49 1.77 6.20 -8.33
CA LEU A 49 2.61 5.40 -7.41
C LEU A 49 2.81 6.12 -6.08
N LEU A 50 3.09 7.43 -6.11
CA LEU A 50 3.24 8.24 -4.91
C LEU A 50 1.95 8.32 -4.11
N ALA A 51 0.81 8.62 -4.75
CA ALA A 51 -0.48 8.74 -4.09
C ALA A 51 -0.88 7.44 -3.39
N THR A 52 -0.62 6.29 -4.03
CA THR A 52 -0.94 4.98 -3.45
C THR A 52 0.00 4.62 -2.30
N GLN A 53 1.28 4.94 -2.38
CA GLN A 53 2.24 4.63 -1.31
C GLN A 53 2.19 5.64 -0.16
N ILE A 54 1.93 6.93 -0.43
CA ILE A 54 1.71 7.95 0.61
C ILE A 54 0.27 7.79 1.16
N GLY A 55 -0.04 6.60 1.65
CA GLY A 55 -1.27 6.29 2.36
C GLY A 55 -1.18 6.57 3.87
N ALA A 56 -2.16 6.08 4.61
CA ALA A 56 -2.18 6.18 6.07
C ALA A 56 -0.90 5.63 6.72
N GLY A 57 -0.33 4.55 6.18
CA GLY A 57 0.91 3.95 6.70
C GLY A 57 2.10 4.90 6.68
N VAL A 58 2.30 5.64 5.59
CA VAL A 58 3.41 6.59 5.48
C VAL A 58 3.16 7.83 6.34
N ILE A 59 1.96 8.38 6.36
CA ILE A 59 1.68 9.61 7.10
C ILE A 59 1.52 9.31 8.60
N LEU A 60 0.54 8.48 8.95
CA LEU A 60 0.21 8.21 10.34
C LEU A 60 1.17 7.21 11.00
N GLY A 61 1.51 6.14 10.26
CA GLY A 61 2.42 5.12 10.77
C GLY A 61 3.83 5.64 11.01
N THR A 62 4.43 6.39 10.06
CA THR A 62 5.75 6.99 10.26
C THR A 62 5.74 7.99 11.41
N SER A 63 4.69 8.80 11.58
CA SER A 63 4.59 9.76 12.69
C SER A 63 4.49 9.07 14.04
N ASP A 64 3.66 8.02 14.17
CA ASP A 64 3.51 7.23 15.40
C ASP A 64 4.83 6.54 15.80
N PHE A 65 5.51 5.92 14.82
CA PHE A 65 6.82 5.32 15.06
C PHE A 65 7.89 6.36 15.42
N SER A 66 7.86 7.55 14.80
CA SER A 66 8.80 8.63 15.10
C SER A 66 8.57 9.22 16.47
N TYR A 67 7.32 9.30 16.91
CA TYR A 67 6.99 9.63 18.30
C TYR A 67 7.66 8.66 19.28
N LYS A 68 7.62 7.36 19.01
CA LYS A 68 8.17 6.31 19.90
C LYS A 68 9.68 6.16 19.79
N TYR A 69 10.21 6.14 18.58
CA TYR A 69 11.57 5.69 18.27
C TYR A 69 12.45 6.74 17.59
N GLY A 70 12.04 8.01 17.54
CA GLY A 70 12.82 9.08 16.90
C GLY A 70 13.06 8.83 15.43
N ILE A 71 14.31 8.98 14.97
CA ILE A 71 14.70 8.81 13.57
C ILE A 71 14.37 7.42 13.01
N TYR A 72 14.34 6.39 13.84
CA TYR A 72 14.00 5.04 13.39
C TYR A 72 12.55 4.91 12.91
N GLY A 73 11.69 5.90 13.23
CA GLY A 73 10.33 5.97 12.72
C GLY A 73 10.23 6.05 11.20
N ILE A 74 11.28 6.53 10.52
CA ILE A 74 11.31 6.61 9.06
C ILE A 74 11.44 5.23 8.38
N PHE A 75 11.80 4.16 9.10
CA PHE A 75 12.12 2.85 8.52
C PHE A 75 11.02 2.31 7.62
N TYR A 76 9.75 2.47 7.99
CA TYR A 76 8.63 2.03 7.17
C TYR A 76 8.62 2.73 5.80
N SER A 77 8.64 4.05 5.80
CA SER A 77 8.66 4.86 4.57
C SER A 77 9.94 4.69 3.78
N LEU A 78 11.09 4.54 4.45
CA LEU A 78 12.37 4.24 3.84
C LEU A 78 12.34 2.88 3.14
N GLY A 79 11.74 1.86 3.74
CA GLY A 79 11.56 0.54 3.15
C GLY A 79 10.77 0.61 1.84
N LEU A 80 9.61 1.28 1.85
CA LEU A 80 8.80 1.50 0.63
C LEU A 80 9.55 2.27 -0.45
N SER A 81 10.25 3.34 -0.07
CA SER A 81 11.05 4.16 -0.99
C SER A 81 12.16 3.34 -1.66
N LEU A 82 12.97 2.65 -0.86
CA LEU A 82 14.03 1.78 -1.36
C LEU A 82 13.46 0.62 -2.19
N GLY A 83 12.30 0.08 -1.82
CA GLY A 83 11.57 -0.93 -2.59
C GLY A 83 11.18 -0.42 -3.98
N LEU A 84 10.63 0.80 -4.09
CA LEU A 84 10.31 1.43 -5.38
C LEU A 84 11.56 1.67 -6.23
N ILE A 85 12.65 2.13 -5.64
CA ILE A 85 13.92 2.31 -6.34
C ILE A 85 14.45 0.95 -6.82
N ALA A 86 14.44 -0.06 -5.96
CA ALA A 86 14.92 -1.40 -6.30
C ALA A 86 14.06 -2.07 -7.39
N ILE A 87 12.73 -2.04 -7.29
CA ILE A 87 11.87 -2.61 -8.32
C ILE A 87 11.99 -1.85 -9.64
N SER A 88 12.28 -0.56 -9.64
CA SER A 88 12.55 0.18 -10.87
C SER A 88 13.72 -0.42 -11.64
N ILE A 89 14.79 -0.78 -10.93
CA ILE A 89 16.02 -1.32 -11.51
C ILE A 89 15.83 -2.79 -11.94
N PHE A 90 15.27 -3.62 -11.07
CA PHE A 90 15.24 -5.08 -11.24
C PHE A 90 13.97 -5.63 -11.86
N GLY A 91 12.81 -4.94 -11.74
CA GLY A 91 11.52 -5.53 -12.08
C GLY A 91 10.63 -4.73 -13.03
N ALA A 92 10.53 -3.41 -12.89
CA ALA A 92 9.53 -2.59 -13.58
C ALA A 92 9.59 -2.69 -15.12
N LYS A 93 10.80 -2.68 -15.71
CA LYS A 93 11.00 -2.90 -17.15
C LYS A 93 10.48 -4.26 -17.58
N GLN A 94 10.91 -5.30 -16.87
CA GLN A 94 10.56 -6.70 -17.19
C GLN A 94 9.06 -6.95 -17.06
N LEU A 95 8.42 -6.42 -16.01
CA LEU A 95 6.98 -6.51 -15.81
C LEU A 95 6.21 -5.91 -16.98
N ARG A 96 6.65 -4.74 -17.48
CA ARG A 96 6.00 -4.09 -18.60
C ARG A 96 6.20 -4.85 -19.91
N GLU A 97 7.40 -5.36 -20.17
CA GLU A 97 7.75 -6.11 -21.40
C GLU A 97 7.02 -7.45 -21.52
N LYS A 98 6.71 -8.09 -20.39
CA LYS A 98 5.97 -9.36 -20.38
C LYS A 98 4.52 -9.26 -20.85
N ASN A 99 3.97 -8.04 -21.01
CA ASN A 99 2.58 -7.82 -21.44
C ASN A 99 1.54 -8.62 -20.63
N ILE A 100 1.73 -8.65 -19.32
CA ILE A 100 0.81 -9.27 -18.35
C ILE A 100 -0.15 -8.24 -17.77
N SER A 101 -1.16 -8.70 -17.04
CA SER A 101 -2.21 -7.87 -16.44
C SER A 101 -2.27 -8.00 -14.92
N THR A 102 -1.75 -9.12 -14.38
CA THR A 102 -1.70 -9.37 -12.94
C THR A 102 -0.36 -10.00 -12.55
N VAL A 103 0.03 -9.82 -11.27
CA VAL A 103 1.18 -10.52 -10.69
C VAL A 103 0.95 -12.03 -10.72
N ALA A 104 -0.28 -12.48 -10.52
CA ALA A 104 -0.62 -13.89 -10.62
C ALA A 104 -0.41 -14.45 -12.05
N GLU A 105 -0.66 -13.65 -13.09
CA GLU A 105 -0.36 -14.02 -14.47
C GLU A 105 1.15 -14.19 -14.72
N LEU A 106 2.00 -13.43 -14.00
CA LEU A 106 3.46 -13.60 -14.04
C LEU A 106 3.83 -15.03 -13.63
N PHE A 107 3.24 -15.52 -12.54
CA PHE A 107 3.49 -16.89 -12.07
C PHE A 107 3.07 -17.95 -13.10
N GLU A 108 1.92 -17.74 -13.79
CA GLU A 108 1.52 -18.66 -14.88
C GLU A 108 2.53 -18.68 -16.01
N LYS A 109 2.99 -17.51 -16.47
CA LYS A 109 3.96 -17.41 -17.58
C LYS A 109 5.32 -17.97 -17.23
N GLU A 110 5.86 -17.64 -16.07
CA GLU A 110 7.21 -18.03 -15.65
C GLU A 110 7.31 -19.50 -15.25
N TYR A 111 6.33 -19.99 -14.52
CA TYR A 111 6.32 -21.35 -13.99
C TYR A 111 5.41 -22.31 -14.78
N LYS A 112 4.76 -21.84 -15.87
CA LYS A 112 3.86 -22.62 -16.75
C LYS A 112 2.76 -23.35 -15.99
N SER A 113 2.18 -22.74 -14.95
CA SER A 113 1.17 -23.33 -14.07
C SER A 113 -0.03 -22.43 -13.85
N LYS A 114 -1.20 -22.84 -14.36
CA LYS A 114 -2.49 -22.18 -14.12
C LYS A 114 -2.95 -22.30 -12.65
N PHE A 115 -2.61 -23.44 -12.01
CA PHE A 115 -2.94 -23.63 -10.61
C PHE A 115 -2.19 -22.61 -9.73
N LEU A 116 -0.89 -22.40 -10.00
CA LEU A 116 -0.08 -21.42 -9.29
C LEU A 116 -0.63 -19.99 -9.46
N ARG A 117 -1.10 -19.61 -10.66
CA ARG A 117 -1.80 -18.35 -10.91
C ARG A 117 -2.97 -18.17 -9.94
N LYS A 118 -3.84 -19.19 -9.82
CA LYS A 118 -5.01 -19.13 -8.92
C LYS A 118 -4.60 -19.00 -7.45
N VAL A 119 -3.62 -19.79 -7.01
CA VAL A 119 -3.10 -19.74 -5.62
C VAL A 119 -2.53 -18.35 -5.32
N THR A 120 -1.68 -17.81 -6.20
CA THR A 120 -1.11 -16.47 -6.06
C THR A 120 -2.20 -15.40 -6.03
N SER A 121 -3.21 -15.51 -6.89
CA SER A 121 -4.33 -14.57 -6.92
C SER A 121 -5.15 -14.62 -5.62
N ILE A 122 -5.42 -15.80 -5.07
CA ILE A 122 -6.15 -15.93 -3.78
C ILE A 122 -5.35 -15.28 -2.64
N ILE A 123 -4.04 -15.55 -2.56
CA ILE A 123 -3.18 -14.95 -1.54
C ILE A 123 -3.16 -13.42 -1.68
N SER A 124 -3.03 -12.92 -2.90
CA SER A 124 -3.07 -11.48 -3.19
C SER A 124 -4.42 -10.85 -2.81
N ILE A 125 -5.55 -11.48 -3.16
CA ILE A 125 -6.89 -11.01 -2.80
C ILE A 125 -7.06 -10.90 -1.28
N ILE A 126 -6.70 -11.96 -0.53
CA ILE A 126 -6.81 -11.98 0.93
C ILE A 126 -5.98 -10.86 1.55
N SER A 127 -4.74 -10.70 1.11
CA SER A 127 -3.83 -9.67 1.61
C SER A 127 -4.36 -8.26 1.31
N LEU A 128 -4.64 -7.94 0.06
CA LEU A 128 -5.12 -6.61 -0.34
C LEU A 128 -6.47 -6.26 0.30
N TYR A 129 -7.35 -7.25 0.48
CA TYR A 129 -8.64 -7.06 1.11
C TYR A 129 -8.52 -6.76 2.61
N GLY A 130 -7.59 -7.41 3.32
CA GLY A 130 -7.29 -7.08 4.71
C GLY A 130 -6.76 -5.65 4.86
N ILE A 131 -5.89 -5.20 3.93
CA ILE A 131 -5.40 -3.82 3.92
C ILE A 131 -6.57 -2.85 3.65
N LEU A 132 -7.45 -3.15 2.70
CA LEU A 132 -8.64 -2.33 2.42
C LEU A 132 -9.53 -2.15 3.66
N ILE A 133 -9.79 -3.24 4.38
CA ILE A 133 -10.54 -3.20 5.65
C ILE A 133 -9.83 -2.30 6.68
N SER A 134 -8.50 -2.43 6.81
CA SER A 134 -7.73 -1.63 7.75
C SER A 134 -7.81 -0.12 7.44
N LEU A 135 -7.87 0.27 6.16
CA LEU A 135 -8.04 1.67 5.75
C LEU A 135 -9.41 2.23 6.14
N ILE A 136 -10.49 1.42 6.07
CA ILE A 136 -11.83 1.85 6.50
C ILE A 136 -11.82 2.12 8.01
N VAL A 137 -11.23 1.22 8.79
CA VAL A 137 -11.08 1.40 10.24
C VAL A 137 -10.21 2.63 10.54
N GLY A 138 -9.12 2.84 9.77
CA GLY A 138 -8.27 4.02 9.87
C GLY A 138 -9.01 5.33 9.58
N THR A 139 -9.90 5.33 8.60
CA THR A 139 -10.75 6.48 8.30
C THR A 139 -11.68 6.81 9.47
N ARG A 140 -12.28 5.79 10.12
CA ARG A 140 -13.12 5.97 11.31
C ARG A 140 -12.33 6.62 12.45
N GLN A 141 -11.15 6.10 12.75
CA GLN A 141 -10.30 6.65 13.81
C GLN A 141 -9.85 8.07 13.50
N LEU A 142 -9.55 8.38 12.25
CA LEU A 142 -9.23 9.73 11.79
C LEU A 142 -10.41 10.68 12.06
N LEU A 143 -11.63 10.32 11.66
CA LEU A 143 -12.81 11.15 11.86
C LEU A 143 -13.09 11.41 13.34
N ILE A 144 -12.98 10.37 14.18
CA ILE A 144 -13.15 10.49 15.65
C ILE A 144 -12.09 11.45 16.23
N ALA A 145 -10.81 11.36 15.79
CA ALA A 145 -9.75 12.23 16.25
C ALA A 145 -10.01 13.73 15.93
N PHE A 146 -10.82 14.00 14.91
CA PHE A 146 -11.30 15.34 14.56
C PHE A 146 -12.65 15.71 15.17
N GLY A 147 -13.18 14.89 16.09
CA GLY A 147 -14.47 15.13 16.74
C GLY A 147 -15.68 14.87 15.83
N ILE A 148 -15.50 14.08 14.77
CA ILE A 148 -16.57 13.69 13.84
C ILE A 148 -16.97 12.25 14.15
N GLU A 149 -17.97 12.08 15.01
CA GLU A 149 -18.44 10.76 15.44
C GLU A 149 -19.54 10.16 14.55
N ASN A 150 -20.03 10.95 13.57
CA ASN A 150 -21.12 10.51 12.71
C ASN A 150 -20.65 9.52 11.64
N GLU A 151 -20.99 8.25 11.82
CA GLU A 151 -20.63 7.18 10.88
C GLU A 151 -21.20 7.35 9.46
N LEU A 152 -22.28 8.14 9.28
CA LEU A 152 -22.80 8.42 7.94
C LEU A 152 -21.78 9.15 7.07
N ILE A 153 -20.91 9.96 7.68
CA ILE A 153 -19.82 10.64 6.97
C ILE A 153 -18.80 9.62 6.49
N LEU A 154 -18.41 8.67 7.34
CA LEU A 154 -17.55 7.55 6.96
C LEU A 154 -18.11 6.78 5.75
N TYR A 155 -19.39 6.38 5.85
CA TYR A 155 -20.03 5.63 4.78
C TYR A 155 -20.13 6.44 3.49
N ALA A 156 -20.46 7.73 3.57
CA ALA A 156 -20.52 8.61 2.40
C ALA A 156 -19.16 8.67 1.66
N PHE A 157 -18.04 8.82 2.37
CA PHE A 157 -16.71 8.80 1.78
C PHE A 157 -16.42 7.50 1.03
N TRP A 158 -16.67 6.37 1.67
CA TRP A 158 -16.37 5.06 1.07
C TRP A 158 -17.33 4.72 -0.07
N ILE A 159 -18.61 5.10 0.01
CA ILE A 159 -19.57 4.94 -1.10
C ILE A 159 -19.12 5.76 -2.31
N ILE A 160 -18.69 7.01 -2.12
CA ILE A 160 -18.21 7.86 -3.21
C ILE A 160 -16.94 7.27 -3.83
N LEU A 161 -16.01 6.75 -3.01
CA LEU A 161 -14.82 6.04 -3.49
C LEU A 161 -15.22 4.85 -4.38
N ILE A 162 -16.13 4.01 -3.92
CA ILE A 162 -16.62 2.87 -4.69
C ILE A 162 -17.24 3.32 -6.00
N LEU A 163 -18.08 4.37 -5.99
CA LEU A 163 -18.78 4.85 -7.18
C LEU A 163 -17.83 5.32 -8.28
N TYR A 164 -16.86 6.19 -7.99
CA TYR A 164 -15.97 6.65 -9.05
C TYR A 164 -14.99 5.57 -9.53
N THR A 165 -14.56 4.67 -8.64
CA THR A 165 -13.76 3.49 -9.00
C THR A 165 -14.50 2.56 -9.95
N VAL A 166 -15.80 2.28 -9.65
CA VAL A 166 -16.69 1.48 -10.51
C VAL A 166 -16.89 2.10 -11.89
N LEU A 167 -16.99 3.43 -11.94
CA LEU A 167 -17.22 4.13 -13.21
C LEU A 167 -15.99 4.11 -14.12
N GLY A 168 -14.83 4.44 -13.59
CA GLY A 168 -13.65 4.77 -14.38
C GLY A 168 -12.47 3.81 -14.29
N GLY A 169 -12.48 2.82 -13.39
CA GLY A 169 -11.39 1.85 -13.20
C GLY A 169 -10.02 2.52 -13.01
N LEU A 170 -8.95 1.83 -13.39
CA LEU A 170 -7.57 2.30 -13.19
C LEU A 170 -7.31 3.70 -13.80
N LYS A 171 -7.92 4.01 -14.93
CA LYS A 171 -7.69 5.31 -15.58
C LYS A 171 -8.24 6.46 -14.74
N ALA A 172 -9.43 6.30 -14.13
CA ALA A 172 -9.98 7.31 -13.22
C ALA A 172 -9.13 7.43 -11.96
N ILE A 173 -8.72 6.29 -11.37
CA ILE A 173 -7.84 6.25 -10.19
C ILE A 173 -6.57 7.05 -10.45
N VAL A 174 -5.86 6.80 -11.55
CA VAL A 174 -4.62 7.53 -11.87
C VAL A 174 -4.85 9.05 -11.99
N TYR A 175 -5.97 9.50 -12.54
CA TYR A 175 -6.26 10.94 -12.60
C TYR A 175 -6.67 11.52 -11.25
N THR A 176 -7.43 10.80 -10.43
CA THR A 176 -7.74 11.23 -9.06
C THR A 176 -6.49 11.23 -8.19
N ASP A 177 -5.62 10.23 -8.33
CA ASP A 177 -4.32 10.14 -7.66
C ASP A 177 -3.45 11.38 -7.91
N VAL A 178 -3.42 11.88 -9.16
CA VAL A 178 -2.66 13.10 -9.50
C VAL A 178 -3.19 14.31 -8.72
N VAL A 179 -4.51 14.46 -8.62
CA VAL A 179 -5.11 15.55 -7.85
C VAL A 179 -4.83 15.40 -6.36
N GLN A 180 -4.99 14.18 -5.83
CA GLN A 180 -4.77 13.86 -4.42
C GLN A 180 -3.33 14.11 -4.00
N ILE A 181 -2.35 13.62 -4.76
CA ILE A 181 -0.94 13.77 -4.40
C ILE A 181 -0.49 15.23 -4.47
N ILE A 182 -0.95 16.00 -5.45
CA ILE A 182 -0.68 17.44 -5.53
C ILE A 182 -1.25 18.14 -4.28
N PHE A 183 -2.48 17.84 -3.90
CA PHE A 183 -3.10 18.39 -2.70
C PHE A 183 -2.33 18.01 -1.43
N ILE A 184 -1.94 16.73 -1.28
CA ILE A 184 -1.15 16.25 -0.14
C ILE A 184 0.19 17.01 -0.04
N PHE A 185 0.93 17.12 -1.16
CA PHE A 185 2.21 17.85 -1.16
C PHE A 185 2.03 19.32 -0.80
N ILE A 186 1.07 20.00 -1.40
CA ILE A 186 0.79 21.42 -1.09
C ILE A 186 0.41 21.58 0.38
N ALA A 187 -0.48 20.74 0.91
CA ALA A 187 -0.91 20.77 2.29
C ALA A 187 0.25 20.60 3.28
N PHE A 188 1.08 19.58 3.06
CA PHE A 188 2.21 19.30 3.97
C PHE A 188 3.36 20.29 3.82
N ILE A 189 3.60 20.85 2.62
CA ILE A 189 4.57 21.95 2.43
C ILE A 189 4.07 23.22 3.15
N LEU A 190 2.80 23.60 3.00
CA LEU A 190 2.23 24.77 3.67
C LEU A 190 2.28 24.64 5.18
N ILE A 191 1.98 23.46 5.72
CA ILE A 191 2.06 23.21 7.16
C ILE A 191 3.50 23.28 7.65
N THR A 192 4.43 22.65 6.94
CA THR A 192 5.85 22.71 7.31
C THR A 192 6.36 24.14 7.29
N ALA A 193 5.99 24.94 6.25
CA ALA A 193 6.32 26.34 6.17
C ALA A 193 5.69 27.15 7.32
N TYR A 194 4.42 26.89 7.65
CA TYR A 194 3.77 27.56 8.81
C TYR A 194 4.52 27.29 10.11
N TYR A 195 4.89 26.06 10.41
CA TYR A 195 5.65 25.76 11.61
C TYR A 195 7.06 26.34 11.57
N TYR A 196 7.71 26.34 10.42
CA TYR A 196 9.04 26.92 10.25
C TYR A 196 9.06 28.43 10.52
N PHE A 197 8.06 29.20 10.04
CA PHE A 197 8.04 30.66 10.19
C PHE A 197 7.37 31.14 11.48
N TYR A 198 6.37 30.44 12.00
CA TYR A 198 5.56 30.95 13.12
C TYR A 198 5.70 30.12 14.40
N LYS A 199 6.23 28.91 14.32
CA LYS A 199 6.33 27.96 15.45
C LYS A 199 7.60 27.14 15.36
N TYR A 200 8.72 27.80 15.08
CA TYR A 200 10.02 27.17 14.85
C TYR A 200 10.51 26.34 16.05
N GLU A 201 10.11 26.68 17.24
CA GLU A 201 10.39 25.94 18.47
C GLU A 201 10.07 24.45 18.39
N TYR A 202 8.98 24.08 17.71
CA TYR A 202 8.60 22.67 17.52
C TYR A 202 9.48 21.94 16.50
N ILE A 203 9.92 22.64 15.46
CA ILE A 203 10.86 22.09 14.48
C ILE A 203 12.23 21.87 15.14
N GLN A 204 12.71 22.87 15.89
CA GLN A 204 13.96 22.77 16.65
C GLN A 204 13.88 21.64 17.67
N PHE A 205 12.79 21.56 18.45
CA PHE A 205 12.57 20.46 19.39
C PHE A 205 12.69 19.10 18.70
N SER A 206 12.15 18.95 17.47
CA SER A 206 12.22 17.70 16.73
C SER A 206 13.66 17.35 16.31
N VAL A 207 14.43 18.34 15.88
CA VAL A 207 15.84 18.16 15.51
C VAL A 207 16.67 17.77 16.72
N ASP A 208 16.49 18.45 17.86
CA ASP A 208 17.21 18.17 19.10
C ASP A 208 16.90 16.79 19.68
N ASN A 209 15.70 16.28 19.43
CA ASN A 209 15.23 14.97 19.90
C ASN A 209 15.23 13.87 18.86
N LEU A 210 15.87 14.09 17.70
CA LEU A 210 15.85 13.18 16.55
C LEU A 210 16.34 11.76 16.90
N PHE A 211 17.38 11.66 17.71
CA PHE A 211 18.01 10.39 18.10
C PHE A 211 17.49 9.83 19.44
N ASN A 212 16.62 10.58 20.13
CA ASN A 212 16.07 10.15 21.40
C ASN A 212 14.89 9.19 21.17
N CYS A 213 14.90 8.04 21.86
CA CYS A 213 13.81 7.06 21.84
C CYS A 213 13.07 7.10 23.18
N ILE A 214 11.72 7.19 23.16
CA ILE A 214 10.89 7.08 24.40
C ILE A 214 10.82 5.61 24.84
N VAL A 215 10.74 4.69 23.87
CA VAL A 215 10.67 3.25 24.11
C VAL A 215 12.01 2.62 23.77
N ASN A 216 12.69 2.07 24.77
CA ASN A 216 13.90 1.28 24.57
C ASN A 216 13.52 -0.10 24.02
N LYS A 217 13.41 -0.23 22.69
CA LYS A 217 13.40 -1.52 22.02
C LYS A 217 14.80 -1.80 21.48
N GLU A 218 15.22 -3.04 21.56
CA GLU A 218 16.45 -3.47 20.89
C GLU A 218 16.36 -3.08 19.41
N LYS A 219 17.40 -2.43 18.88
CA LYS A 219 17.43 -1.93 17.48
C LYS A 219 17.19 -3.05 16.46
N THR A 220 17.49 -4.29 16.80
CA THR A 220 17.23 -5.49 15.99
C THR A 220 15.75 -5.74 15.76
N LEU A 221 14.87 -5.35 16.69
CA LEU A 221 13.43 -5.49 16.56
C LEU A 221 12.78 -4.44 15.63
N LEU A 222 13.55 -3.43 15.21
CA LEU A 222 13.08 -2.39 14.28
C LEU A 222 13.37 -2.73 12.81
N ALA A 223 14.30 -3.65 12.54
CA ALA A 223 14.65 -4.06 11.19
C ALA A 223 13.46 -4.55 10.34
N PRO A 224 12.48 -5.31 10.86
CA PRO A 224 11.31 -5.72 10.10
C PRO A 224 10.51 -4.56 9.51
N TYR A 225 10.45 -3.41 10.20
CA TYR A 225 9.74 -2.23 9.71
C TYR A 225 10.38 -1.58 8.48
N LEU A 226 11.63 -1.89 8.20
CA LEU A 226 12.30 -1.51 6.96
C LEU A 226 12.22 -2.63 5.92
N ILE A 227 12.48 -3.86 6.32
CA ILE A 227 12.61 -5.00 5.41
C ILE A 227 11.26 -5.39 4.81
N VAL A 228 10.19 -5.45 5.62
CA VAL A 228 8.88 -5.91 5.14
C VAL A 228 8.30 -4.99 4.06
N PRO A 229 8.22 -3.66 4.26
CA PRO A 229 7.76 -2.75 3.22
C PRO A 229 8.64 -2.79 1.97
N PHE A 230 9.97 -2.90 2.13
CA PHE A 230 10.89 -3.05 1.01
C PHE A 230 10.56 -4.28 0.15
N LEU A 231 10.34 -5.44 0.77
CA LEU A 231 10.04 -6.69 0.08
C LEU A 231 8.62 -6.68 -0.52
N TYR A 232 7.67 -6.02 0.15
CA TYR A 232 6.28 -5.97 -0.25
C TYR A 232 6.07 -5.30 -1.61
N VAL A 233 6.80 -4.23 -1.91
CA VAL A 233 6.72 -3.50 -3.20
C VAL A 233 6.94 -4.42 -4.41
N PHE A 234 7.72 -5.50 -4.27
CA PHE A 234 8.00 -6.43 -5.39
C PHE A 234 6.82 -7.32 -5.76
N ILE A 235 5.86 -7.50 -4.85
CA ILE A 235 4.76 -8.46 -4.99
C ILE A 235 3.38 -7.80 -5.03
N GLU A 236 3.31 -6.52 -4.76
CA GLU A 236 2.08 -5.74 -4.64
C GLU A 236 1.38 -5.57 -5.99
N GLN A 237 0.12 -6.02 -6.08
CA GLN A 237 -0.63 -6.04 -7.35
C GLN A 237 -1.00 -4.64 -7.83
N ASP A 238 -1.41 -3.75 -6.95
CA ASP A 238 -1.81 -2.38 -7.29
C ASP A 238 -0.62 -1.56 -7.82
N MET A 239 0.59 -1.73 -7.26
CA MET A 239 1.82 -1.14 -7.81
C MET A 239 2.17 -1.74 -9.17
N ALA A 240 2.15 -3.08 -9.28
CA ALA A 240 2.46 -3.78 -10.51
C ALA A 240 1.50 -3.38 -11.64
N GLN A 241 0.22 -3.14 -11.34
CA GLN A 241 -0.79 -2.71 -12.29
C GLN A 241 -0.43 -1.39 -12.98
N ARG A 242 0.24 -0.47 -12.28
CA ARG A 242 0.76 0.78 -12.85
C ARG A 242 1.91 0.52 -13.82
N PHE A 243 2.79 -0.43 -13.52
CA PHE A 243 3.85 -0.82 -14.45
C PHE A 243 3.28 -1.49 -15.71
N PHE A 244 2.27 -2.35 -15.55
CA PHE A 244 1.58 -2.97 -16.70
C PHE A 244 0.90 -1.94 -17.60
N SER A 245 0.43 -0.83 -17.04
CA SER A 245 -0.30 0.24 -17.73
C SER A 245 0.61 1.30 -18.36
N ALA A 246 1.92 1.22 -18.15
CA ALA A 246 2.90 2.15 -18.69
C ALA A 246 2.96 2.10 -20.23
N LYS A 247 3.19 3.25 -20.86
CA LYS A 247 3.35 3.37 -22.32
C LYS A 247 4.46 2.46 -22.85
N ASN A 248 5.57 2.37 -22.14
CA ASN A 248 6.71 1.50 -22.46
C ASN A 248 7.52 1.15 -21.20
N SER A 249 8.50 0.26 -21.34
CA SER A 249 9.35 -0.20 -20.22
C SER A 249 10.20 0.93 -19.61
N LYS A 250 10.65 1.90 -20.41
CA LYS A 250 11.38 3.09 -19.92
C LYS A 250 10.49 3.96 -19.04
N THR A 251 9.21 4.13 -19.40
CA THR A 251 8.22 4.84 -18.59
C THR A 251 8.03 4.17 -17.23
N ALA A 252 7.85 2.85 -17.18
CA ALA A 252 7.71 2.12 -15.93
C ALA A 252 8.92 2.29 -15.01
N TYR A 253 10.14 2.17 -15.57
CA TYR A 253 11.39 2.37 -14.84
C TYR A 253 11.51 3.77 -14.23
N ILE A 254 11.40 4.81 -15.09
CA ILE A 254 11.61 6.20 -14.64
C ILE A 254 10.55 6.61 -13.62
N SER A 255 9.30 6.22 -13.82
CA SER A 255 8.21 6.56 -12.90
C SER A 255 8.42 5.96 -11.51
N ALA A 256 8.82 4.68 -11.42
CA ALA A 256 9.06 4.03 -10.15
C ALA A 256 10.30 4.63 -9.43
N PHE A 257 11.36 4.92 -10.17
CA PHE A 257 12.57 5.54 -9.62
C PHE A 257 12.29 6.93 -9.03
N LEU A 258 11.60 7.78 -9.79
CA LEU A 258 11.22 9.11 -9.33
C LEU A 258 10.27 9.05 -8.15
N ALA A 259 9.26 8.16 -8.18
CA ALA A 259 8.35 7.97 -7.08
C ALA A 259 9.09 7.54 -5.80
N GLY A 260 10.06 6.64 -5.89
CA GLY A 260 10.88 6.26 -4.74
C GLY A 260 11.63 7.43 -4.12
N ILE A 261 12.28 8.28 -4.93
CA ILE A 261 12.99 9.46 -4.43
C ILE A 261 12.03 10.46 -3.79
N LEU A 262 10.92 10.76 -4.43
CA LEU A 262 9.94 11.74 -3.90
C LEU A 262 9.28 11.23 -2.61
N LEU A 263 9.01 9.92 -2.51
CA LEU A 263 8.53 9.29 -1.28
C LEU A 263 9.53 9.43 -0.13
N LEU A 264 10.82 9.23 -0.40
CA LEU A 264 11.87 9.40 0.60
C LEU A 264 11.91 10.84 1.14
N ILE A 265 11.84 11.82 0.23
CA ILE A 265 11.83 13.24 0.61
C ILE A 265 10.58 13.55 1.45
N PHE A 266 9.42 13.08 1.04
CA PHE A 266 8.16 13.30 1.76
C PHE A 266 8.18 12.68 3.18
N ALA A 267 8.82 11.54 3.36
CA ALA A 267 8.86 10.80 4.62
C ALA A 267 9.47 11.59 5.79
N PHE A 268 10.31 12.59 5.52
CA PHE A 268 10.86 13.47 6.56
C PHE A 268 9.79 14.37 7.20
N ILE A 269 8.71 14.67 6.51
CA ILE A 269 7.64 15.52 7.08
C ILE A 269 6.92 14.80 8.23
N PRO A 270 6.32 13.62 8.07
CA PRO A 270 5.69 12.91 9.18
C PRO A 270 6.70 12.48 10.26
N LEU A 271 7.99 12.27 9.91
CA LEU A 271 9.05 12.04 10.88
C LEU A 271 9.17 13.23 11.85
N ILE A 272 9.35 14.45 11.31
CA ILE A 272 9.55 15.67 12.12
C ILE A 272 8.33 15.93 12.99
N PHE A 273 7.12 15.87 12.45
CA PHE A 273 5.90 16.15 13.21
C PHE A 273 5.53 15.03 14.21
N GLY A 274 5.92 13.79 13.95
CA GLY A 274 5.82 12.70 14.92
C GLY A 274 6.70 12.95 16.16
N ILE A 275 7.94 13.44 15.96
CA ILE A 275 8.82 13.82 17.08
C ILE A 275 8.32 15.09 17.77
N ALA A 276 7.85 16.09 17.01
CA ALA A 276 7.27 17.31 17.57
C ALA A 276 6.10 17.03 18.52
N ALA A 277 5.32 16.00 18.24
CA ALA A 277 4.20 15.59 19.10
C ALA A 277 4.63 15.22 20.53
N ARG A 278 5.91 14.88 20.77
CA ARG A 278 6.46 14.64 22.14
C ARG A 278 6.44 15.88 23.03
N SER A 279 6.36 17.06 22.43
CA SER A 279 6.26 18.33 23.19
C SER A 279 4.91 18.48 23.89
N ILE A 280 3.90 17.68 23.52
CA ILE A 280 2.57 17.71 24.12
C ILE A 280 2.44 16.60 25.16
N LYS A 281 1.95 16.99 26.33
CA LYS A 281 1.65 16.05 27.43
C LYS A 281 0.24 15.48 27.26
N ASN A 282 0.02 14.26 27.77
CA ASN A 282 -1.30 13.63 27.91
C ASN A 282 -2.03 13.40 26.56
N ILE A 283 -1.34 12.79 25.58
CA ILE A 283 -1.99 12.33 24.34
C ILE A 283 -2.93 11.17 24.70
N PRO A 284 -4.23 11.22 24.33
CA PRO A 284 -5.17 10.15 24.61
C PRO A 284 -4.75 8.83 23.96
N ALA A 285 -4.91 7.74 24.69
CA ALA A 285 -4.62 6.41 24.15
C ALA A 285 -5.51 6.12 22.92
N GLY A 286 -4.89 5.65 21.83
CA GLY A 286 -5.59 5.32 20.58
C GLY A 286 -5.75 6.48 19.59
N SER A 287 -5.33 7.70 19.93
CA SER A 287 -5.23 8.81 18.99
C SER A 287 -3.87 8.80 18.29
N ASN A 288 -3.82 9.22 17.02
CA ASN A 288 -2.54 9.44 16.34
C ASN A 288 -1.88 10.71 16.88
N GLU A 289 -0.61 10.61 17.28
CA GLU A 289 0.13 11.64 17.97
C GLU A 289 0.33 12.90 17.13
N MET A 290 0.61 12.75 15.84
CA MET A 290 0.78 13.88 14.91
C MET A 290 -0.54 14.64 14.71
N ILE A 291 -1.65 13.95 14.58
CA ILE A 291 -2.96 14.59 14.45
C ILE A 291 -3.29 15.37 15.72
N TYR A 292 -3.10 14.74 16.88
CA TYR A 292 -3.34 15.37 18.16
C TYR A 292 -2.45 16.60 18.37
N PHE A 293 -1.18 16.53 17.92
CA PHE A 293 -0.28 17.67 17.92
C PHE A 293 -0.85 18.83 17.10
N PHE A 294 -1.29 18.59 15.86
CA PHE A 294 -1.85 19.65 15.03
C PHE A 294 -3.13 20.27 15.61
N VAL A 295 -4.01 19.44 16.19
CA VAL A 295 -5.25 19.92 16.85
C VAL A 295 -4.95 20.88 18.00
N ASN A 296 -3.90 20.61 18.77
CA ASN A 296 -3.57 21.41 19.95
C ASN A 296 -2.66 22.62 19.66
N THR A 297 -1.92 22.59 18.56
CA THR A 297 -0.91 23.63 18.27
C THR A 297 -1.24 24.50 17.07
N SER A 298 -2.25 24.15 16.25
CA SER A 298 -2.60 24.88 15.04
C SER A 298 -4.01 25.46 15.10
N ASN A 299 -4.30 26.38 14.18
CA ASN A 299 -5.66 26.91 14.03
C ASN A 299 -6.56 25.90 13.27
N SER A 300 -7.89 26.08 13.40
CA SER A 300 -8.88 25.21 12.79
C SER A 300 -8.76 25.05 11.26
N PHE A 301 -8.23 26.05 10.57
CA PHE A 301 -8.03 26.00 9.12
C PHE A 301 -6.92 25.02 8.74
N ILE A 302 -5.76 25.14 9.40
CA ILE A 302 -4.60 24.26 9.17
C ILE A 302 -4.95 22.81 9.54
N VAL A 303 -5.59 22.59 10.68
CA VAL A 303 -6.04 21.27 11.12
C VAL A 303 -6.95 20.62 10.07
N SER A 304 -7.87 21.40 9.47
CA SER A 304 -8.77 20.91 8.45
C SER A 304 -8.06 20.51 7.16
N ILE A 305 -7.04 21.28 6.74
CA ILE A 305 -6.22 20.94 5.57
C ILE A 305 -5.46 19.63 5.79
N VAL A 306 -4.86 19.45 6.99
CA VAL A 306 -4.18 18.19 7.33
C VAL A 306 -5.16 17.03 7.30
N ALA A 307 -6.33 17.17 7.93
CA ALA A 307 -7.34 16.13 7.97
C ALA A 307 -7.75 15.68 6.56
N VAL A 308 -7.99 16.64 5.66
CA VAL A 308 -8.36 16.35 4.27
C VAL A 308 -7.19 15.75 3.50
N ALA A 309 -5.95 16.17 3.75
CA ALA A 309 -4.77 15.57 3.12
C ALA A 309 -4.58 14.11 3.53
N VAL A 310 -4.74 13.79 4.82
CA VAL A 310 -4.69 12.40 5.32
C VAL A 310 -5.84 11.58 4.74
N LEU A 311 -7.04 12.16 4.64
CA LEU A 311 -8.18 11.51 4.01
C LEU A 311 -7.92 11.20 2.52
N CYS A 312 -7.34 12.14 1.77
CA CYS A 312 -6.91 11.91 0.38
C CYS A 312 -5.92 10.74 0.28
N ALA A 313 -4.96 10.67 1.20
CA ALA A 313 -3.97 9.60 1.25
C ALA A 313 -4.61 8.22 1.52
N ILE A 314 -5.64 8.17 2.37
CA ILE A 314 -6.40 6.93 2.63
C ILE A 314 -7.20 6.53 1.39
N ILE A 315 -7.88 7.49 0.77
CA ILE A 315 -8.75 7.25 -0.39
C ILE A 315 -7.94 6.76 -1.59
N SER A 316 -6.79 7.36 -1.90
CA SER A 316 -5.92 6.97 -3.03
C SER A 316 -5.36 5.55 -2.91
N THR A 317 -5.11 5.11 -1.68
CA THR A 317 -4.73 3.72 -1.45
C THR A 317 -5.95 2.79 -1.57
N GLY A 318 -7.10 3.20 -1.02
CA GLY A 318 -8.32 2.40 -0.99
C GLY A 318 -8.88 2.08 -2.38
N ASP A 319 -8.98 3.05 -3.27
CA ASP A 319 -9.47 2.84 -4.64
C ASP A 319 -8.52 1.97 -5.48
N SER A 320 -7.22 2.13 -5.26
CA SER A 320 -6.17 1.33 -5.88
C SER A 320 -6.27 -0.15 -5.47
N LEU A 321 -6.43 -0.41 -4.17
CA LEU A 321 -6.64 -1.76 -3.65
C LEU A 321 -7.92 -2.39 -4.18
N LEU A 322 -9.02 -1.63 -4.20
CA LEU A 322 -10.30 -2.11 -4.71
C LEU A 322 -10.21 -2.51 -6.19
N CYS A 323 -9.53 -1.70 -7.01
CA CYS A 323 -9.28 -2.00 -8.42
C CYS A 323 -8.37 -3.22 -8.59
N ALA A 324 -7.31 -3.35 -7.79
CA ALA A 324 -6.36 -4.46 -7.84
C ALA A 324 -7.03 -5.79 -7.45
N ILE A 325 -7.82 -5.82 -6.38
CA ILE A 325 -8.58 -7.01 -5.96
C ILE A 325 -9.58 -7.41 -7.06
N THR A 326 -10.31 -6.43 -7.60
CA THR A 326 -11.25 -6.68 -8.70
C THR A 326 -10.53 -7.22 -9.94
N SER A 327 -9.32 -6.74 -10.24
CA SER A 327 -8.51 -7.23 -11.36
C SER A 327 -8.10 -8.70 -11.16
N ASN A 328 -7.64 -9.05 -9.96
CA ASN A 328 -7.29 -10.44 -9.64
C ASN A 328 -8.51 -11.37 -9.81
N ILE A 329 -9.68 -10.99 -9.29
CA ILE A 329 -10.91 -11.82 -9.44
C ILE A 329 -11.32 -11.92 -10.90
N SER A 330 -11.37 -10.82 -11.63
CA SER A 330 -11.90 -10.77 -12.98
C SER A 330 -10.98 -11.39 -14.03
N LEU A 331 -9.63 -11.28 -13.85
CA LEU A 331 -8.64 -11.70 -14.84
C LEU A 331 -8.09 -13.09 -14.55
N ASP A 332 -7.84 -13.44 -13.29
CA ASP A 332 -7.15 -14.67 -12.93
C ASP A 332 -8.05 -15.90 -12.85
N PHE A 333 -9.36 -15.68 -12.62
CA PHE A 333 -10.36 -16.76 -12.59
C PHE A 333 -11.18 -16.86 -13.88
N LYS A 334 -10.85 -16.06 -14.89
CA LYS A 334 -11.51 -16.06 -16.19
C LYS A 334 -11.34 -17.40 -16.92
N LYS A 335 -12.40 -17.90 -17.56
CA LYS A 335 -12.33 -19.03 -18.50
C LYS A 335 -11.53 -18.62 -19.75
N LYS A 336 -10.78 -19.58 -20.30
CA LYS A 336 -10.02 -19.39 -21.55
C LYS A 336 -11.00 -18.96 -22.66
N ASN A 337 -10.69 -17.88 -23.38
CA ASN A 337 -11.48 -17.30 -24.49
C ASN A 337 -12.80 -16.56 -24.11
N SER A 338 -13.06 -16.28 -22.84
CA SER A 338 -14.17 -15.38 -22.49
C SER A 338 -13.72 -13.92 -22.50
N SER A 339 -14.53 -13.01 -23.09
CA SER A 339 -14.34 -11.57 -22.92
C SER A 339 -14.68 -11.15 -21.48
N ILE A 340 -13.98 -10.16 -20.96
CA ILE A 340 -14.33 -9.59 -19.64
C ILE A 340 -15.51 -8.65 -19.87
N LYS A 341 -16.66 -9.01 -19.32
CA LYS A 341 -17.84 -8.15 -19.37
C LYS A 341 -17.68 -7.03 -18.35
N LEU A 342 -17.64 -5.79 -18.80
CA LEU A 342 -17.48 -4.60 -17.95
C LEU A 342 -18.53 -4.54 -16.81
N LEU A 343 -19.76 -4.97 -17.10
CA LEU A 343 -20.83 -5.04 -16.09
C LEU A 343 -20.46 -5.97 -14.92
N HIS A 344 -19.92 -7.17 -15.21
CA HIS A 344 -19.51 -8.10 -14.16
C HIS A 344 -18.38 -7.50 -13.30
N THR A 345 -17.39 -6.87 -13.94
CA THR A 345 -16.31 -6.18 -13.24
C THR A 345 -16.85 -5.12 -12.29
N ARG A 346 -17.77 -4.29 -12.75
CA ARG A 346 -18.39 -3.24 -11.93
C ARG A 346 -19.17 -3.82 -10.74
N ILE A 347 -19.92 -4.88 -10.95
CA ILE A 347 -20.68 -5.58 -9.88
C ILE A 347 -19.69 -6.14 -8.83
N ILE A 348 -18.61 -6.79 -9.26
CA ILE A 348 -17.58 -7.31 -8.34
C ILE A 348 -16.98 -6.17 -7.51
N THR A 349 -16.65 -5.04 -8.12
CA THR A 349 -16.11 -3.87 -7.42
C THR A 349 -17.08 -3.35 -6.35
N ILE A 350 -18.38 -3.26 -6.69
CA ILE A 350 -19.42 -2.84 -5.75
C ILE A 350 -19.52 -3.82 -4.57
N LEU A 351 -19.62 -5.12 -4.85
CA LEU A 351 -19.75 -6.13 -3.81
C LEU A 351 -18.55 -6.15 -2.87
N LEU A 352 -17.34 -6.04 -3.41
CA LEU A 352 -16.11 -5.97 -2.61
C LEU A 352 -16.07 -4.72 -1.73
N GLY A 353 -16.39 -3.56 -2.27
CA GLY A 353 -16.39 -2.32 -1.50
C GLY A 353 -17.39 -2.34 -0.36
N PHE A 354 -18.64 -2.73 -0.63
CA PHE A 354 -19.68 -2.81 0.41
C PHE A 354 -19.38 -3.89 1.46
N SER A 355 -18.88 -5.08 1.04
CA SER A 355 -18.49 -6.11 2.00
C SER A 355 -17.34 -5.68 2.89
N ALA A 356 -16.37 -4.90 2.36
CA ALA A 356 -15.28 -4.35 3.15
C ALA A 356 -15.78 -3.37 4.23
N ILE A 357 -16.74 -2.50 3.89
CA ILE A 357 -17.39 -1.58 4.85
C ILE A 357 -18.07 -2.37 5.97
N ILE A 358 -18.83 -3.41 5.63
CA ILE A 358 -19.52 -4.26 6.61
C ILE A 358 -18.52 -4.94 7.55
N ILE A 359 -17.47 -5.56 7.00
CA ILE A 359 -16.49 -6.29 7.79
C ILE A 359 -15.67 -5.34 8.68
N ALA A 360 -15.38 -4.14 8.21
CA ALA A 360 -14.66 -3.13 8.99
C ALA A 360 -15.36 -2.74 10.30
N ASN A 361 -16.70 -2.93 10.38
CA ASN A 361 -17.46 -2.68 11.62
C ASN A 361 -17.16 -3.71 12.73
N PHE A 362 -16.61 -4.86 12.37
CA PHE A 362 -16.22 -5.93 13.32
C PHE A 362 -14.73 -5.90 13.66
N CYS A 363 -13.96 -5.00 13.06
CA CYS A 363 -12.52 -4.88 13.26
C CYS A 363 -12.19 -3.62 14.05
N ASN A 364 -11.41 -3.77 15.14
CA ASN A 364 -11.01 -2.65 15.99
C ASN A 364 -9.52 -2.32 15.89
N ASN A 365 -8.68 -3.26 15.45
CA ASN A 365 -7.24 -3.10 15.43
C ASN A 365 -6.70 -3.01 13.98
N ILE A 366 -6.43 -1.77 13.54
CA ILE A 366 -5.95 -1.47 12.18
C ILE A 366 -4.60 -2.12 11.92
N ILE A 367 -3.65 -1.89 12.84
CA ILE A 367 -2.25 -2.26 12.63
C ILE A 367 -2.09 -3.76 12.53
N GLU A 368 -2.81 -4.51 13.34
CA GLU A 368 -2.74 -5.97 13.33
C GLU A 368 -3.26 -6.56 12.02
N VAL A 369 -4.42 -6.12 11.53
CA VAL A 369 -5.00 -6.58 10.27
C VAL A 369 -4.08 -6.24 9.09
N MET A 370 -3.53 -5.03 9.07
CA MET A 370 -2.62 -4.58 8.02
C MET A 370 -1.31 -5.38 8.02
N LEU A 371 -0.69 -5.57 9.19
CA LEU A 371 0.58 -6.31 9.30
C LEU A 371 0.42 -7.77 8.90
N ILE A 372 -0.63 -8.45 9.38
CA ILE A 372 -0.90 -9.84 8.99
C ILE A 372 -1.10 -9.94 7.47
N SER A 373 -1.76 -8.98 6.88
CA SER A 373 -2.02 -8.92 5.43
C SER A 373 -0.73 -8.78 4.62
N TYR A 374 0.18 -7.90 5.02
CA TYR A 374 1.51 -7.80 4.38
C TYR A 374 2.34 -9.06 4.57
N GLN A 375 2.36 -9.58 5.79
CA GLN A 375 3.17 -10.75 6.15
C GLN A 375 2.79 -11.98 5.33
N ILE A 376 1.49 -12.28 5.17
CA ILE A 376 1.06 -13.47 4.41
C ILE A 376 1.57 -13.42 2.97
N MET A 377 1.56 -12.25 2.36
CA MET A 377 2.00 -12.06 0.98
C MET A 377 3.52 -12.15 0.85
N VAL A 378 4.27 -11.46 1.72
CA VAL A 378 5.74 -11.50 1.73
C VAL A 378 6.25 -12.92 2.03
N CYS A 379 5.71 -13.58 3.04
CA CYS A 379 6.13 -14.92 3.43
C CYS A 379 5.91 -15.97 2.33
N THR A 380 4.86 -15.81 1.52
CA THR A 380 4.49 -16.84 0.53
C THR A 380 4.96 -16.53 -0.88
N LEU A 381 4.88 -15.27 -1.33
CA LEU A 381 5.06 -14.91 -2.74
C LEU A 381 6.39 -14.25 -3.06
N PHE A 382 7.07 -13.65 -2.08
CA PHE A 382 8.28 -12.88 -2.33
C PHE A 382 9.38 -13.70 -3.01
N PHE A 383 9.72 -14.85 -2.46
CA PHE A 383 10.82 -15.66 -2.97
C PHE A 383 10.62 -16.12 -4.42
N PRO A 384 9.48 -16.77 -4.79
CA PRO A 384 9.28 -17.19 -6.18
C PRO A 384 9.13 -16.01 -7.16
N ILE A 385 8.62 -14.84 -6.73
CA ILE A 385 8.54 -13.69 -7.63
C ILE A 385 9.92 -13.09 -7.90
N VAL A 386 10.77 -13.01 -6.90
CA VAL A 386 12.16 -12.53 -7.09
C VAL A 386 12.91 -13.46 -8.05
N ILE A 387 12.78 -14.78 -7.91
CA ILE A 387 13.36 -15.72 -8.86
C ILE A 387 12.84 -15.49 -10.29
N SER A 388 11.59 -15.03 -10.45
CA SER A 388 11.01 -14.75 -11.77
C SER A 388 11.68 -13.57 -12.49
N TYR A 389 12.30 -12.65 -11.76
CA TYR A 389 13.05 -11.51 -12.31
C TYR A 389 14.46 -11.88 -12.78
N PHE A 390 15.03 -12.95 -12.26
CA PHE A 390 16.37 -13.40 -12.64
C PHE A 390 16.32 -14.57 -13.62
N ASN A 391 17.41 -14.77 -14.37
CA ASN A 391 17.55 -15.86 -15.34
C ASN A 391 17.86 -17.23 -14.72
N PHE A 392 17.28 -17.52 -13.55
CA PHE A 392 17.41 -18.84 -12.93
C PHE A 392 16.53 -19.87 -13.64
N LYS A 393 16.91 -21.15 -13.57
CA LYS A 393 16.11 -22.26 -14.11
C LYS A 393 14.81 -22.42 -13.30
N LYS A 394 13.72 -21.97 -13.91
CA LYS A 394 12.38 -21.94 -13.28
C LYS A 394 11.71 -23.30 -13.42
N SER A 395 11.17 -23.84 -12.33
CA SER A 395 10.39 -25.07 -12.34
C SER A 395 9.09 -24.90 -11.52
N LYS A 396 8.05 -25.64 -11.91
CA LYS A 396 6.79 -25.68 -11.16
C LYS A 396 7.02 -26.12 -9.72
N PHE A 397 7.84 -27.15 -9.55
CA PHE A 397 8.15 -27.72 -8.23
C PHE A 397 8.78 -26.68 -7.29
N LEU A 398 9.75 -25.90 -7.80
CA LEU A 398 10.40 -24.83 -7.02
C LEU A 398 9.37 -23.80 -6.54
N ALA A 399 8.45 -23.36 -7.41
CA ALA A 399 7.44 -22.39 -7.02
C ALA A 399 6.42 -22.96 -6.03
N TYR A 400 5.95 -24.20 -6.23
CA TYR A 400 5.04 -24.85 -5.29
C TYR A 400 5.67 -25.07 -3.92
N SER A 401 6.89 -25.63 -3.88
CA SER A 401 7.60 -25.86 -2.62
C SER A 401 7.91 -24.56 -1.89
N SER A 402 8.28 -23.51 -2.61
CA SER A 402 8.55 -22.19 -2.03
C SER A 402 7.29 -21.56 -1.38
N VAL A 403 6.16 -21.55 -2.11
CA VAL A 403 4.89 -21.02 -1.57
C VAL A 403 4.42 -21.84 -0.37
N PHE A 404 4.54 -23.17 -0.45
CA PHE A 404 4.14 -24.09 0.63
C PHE A 404 5.02 -23.93 1.88
N LEU A 405 6.34 -23.87 1.72
CA LEU A 405 7.27 -23.64 2.82
C LEU A 405 7.07 -22.27 3.48
N GLY A 406 6.82 -21.25 2.66
CA GLY A 406 6.47 -19.91 3.15
C GLY A 406 5.19 -19.90 3.98
N LEU A 407 4.15 -20.61 3.53
CA LEU A 407 2.89 -20.73 4.26
C LEU A 407 3.06 -21.51 5.56
N ILE A 408 3.79 -22.63 5.53
CA ILE A 408 4.12 -23.39 6.74
C ILE A 408 4.88 -22.52 7.72
N GLY A 409 5.91 -21.79 7.27
CA GLY A 409 6.68 -20.88 8.10
C GLY A 409 5.79 -19.82 8.76
N PHE A 410 4.86 -19.25 8.01
CA PHE A 410 3.90 -18.26 8.51
C PHE A 410 3.03 -18.81 9.64
N LEU A 411 2.56 -20.06 9.52
CA LEU A 411 1.70 -20.70 10.51
C LEU A 411 2.47 -21.22 11.76
N ILE A 412 3.72 -21.65 11.58
CA ILE A 412 4.51 -22.27 12.66
C ILE A 412 5.26 -21.22 13.49
N HIS A 413 5.73 -20.13 12.88
CA HIS A 413 6.55 -19.13 13.55
C HIS A 413 5.98 -18.61 14.89
N PRO A 414 4.67 -18.30 15.05
CA PRO A 414 4.13 -17.85 16.33
C PRO A 414 4.27 -18.89 17.45
N LYS A 415 4.25 -20.18 17.10
CA LYS A 415 4.42 -21.29 18.05
C LYS A 415 5.89 -21.49 18.43
N LEU A 416 6.82 -21.23 17.53
CA LEU A 416 8.26 -21.35 17.76
C LEU A 416 8.81 -20.21 18.61
N ASN A 417 8.30 -18.99 18.47
CA ASN A 417 8.69 -17.85 19.32
C ASN A 417 8.40 -18.06 20.81
N GLY A 418 7.49 -18.95 21.16
CA GLY A 418 7.24 -19.35 22.55
C GLY A 418 8.19 -20.44 23.08
N VAL A 419 8.92 -21.13 22.20
CA VAL A 419 9.76 -22.31 22.56
C VAL A 419 11.24 -22.05 22.31
N MET A 420 11.57 -21.30 21.28
CA MET A 420 12.97 -20.93 20.94
C MET A 420 13.16 -19.42 21.13
N TYR A 421 14.17 -19.00 21.89
CA TYR A 421 14.63 -17.61 22.02
C TYR A 421 15.23 -17.08 20.70
N VAL A 422 14.59 -17.34 19.56
CA VAL A 422 15.07 -16.90 18.25
C VAL A 422 14.37 -15.59 17.91
N ASN A 423 15.05 -14.48 18.13
CA ASN A 423 14.61 -13.12 17.76
C ASN A 423 14.66 -12.88 16.23
N ILE A 424 14.20 -13.84 15.42
CA ILE A 424 14.10 -13.67 13.96
C ILE A 424 12.68 -13.23 13.62
N SER A 425 12.54 -12.20 12.79
CA SER A 425 11.23 -11.79 12.32
C SER A 425 10.54 -12.91 11.50
N ARG A 426 9.22 -12.96 11.56
CA ARG A 426 8.42 -13.97 10.85
C ARG A 426 8.77 -14.02 9.36
N GLU A 427 8.94 -12.87 8.74
CA GLU A 427 9.19 -12.72 7.31
C GLU A 427 10.55 -13.30 6.92
N LEU A 428 11.60 -12.95 7.66
CA LEU A 428 12.94 -13.48 7.41
C LEU A 428 12.97 -14.99 7.59
N PHE A 429 12.29 -15.51 8.61
CA PHE A 429 12.15 -16.94 8.84
C PHE A 429 11.46 -17.64 7.66
N CYS A 430 10.33 -17.09 7.17
CA CYS A 430 9.60 -17.65 6.04
C CYS A 430 10.39 -17.59 4.73
N ILE A 431 11.10 -16.48 4.47
CA ILE A 431 11.96 -16.34 3.30
C ILE A 431 13.11 -17.36 3.37
N PHE A 432 13.72 -17.52 4.54
CA PHE A 432 14.75 -18.53 4.75
C PHE A 432 14.22 -19.95 4.50
N LEU A 433 13.04 -20.31 5.03
CA LEU A 433 12.40 -21.59 4.72
C LEU A 433 12.11 -21.75 3.22
N SER A 434 11.60 -20.72 2.56
CA SER A 434 11.33 -20.75 1.13
C SER A 434 12.59 -21.00 0.30
N PHE A 435 13.77 -20.58 0.79
CA PHE A 435 15.06 -20.87 0.15
C PHE A 435 15.37 -22.36 0.08
N PHE A 436 14.88 -23.17 1.04
CA PHE A 436 15.03 -24.63 1.00
C PHE A 436 14.32 -25.29 -0.19
N SER A 437 13.51 -24.59 -0.93
CA SER A 437 12.95 -25.08 -2.20
C SER A 437 14.03 -25.44 -3.24
N PHE A 438 15.24 -24.82 -3.20
CA PHE A 438 16.34 -25.19 -4.09
C PHE A 438 16.95 -26.57 -3.80
N PRO A 439 17.39 -26.90 -2.57
CA PRO A 439 17.83 -28.25 -2.25
C PRO A 439 16.75 -29.31 -2.52
N LEU A 440 15.49 -29.00 -2.19
CA LEU A 440 14.37 -29.91 -2.51
C LEU A 440 14.22 -30.15 -4.01
N LEU A 441 14.41 -29.13 -4.85
CA LEU A 441 14.39 -29.28 -6.30
C LEU A 441 15.55 -30.17 -6.79
N TYR A 442 16.73 -30.03 -6.19
CA TYR A 442 17.88 -30.87 -6.53
C TYR A 442 17.61 -32.35 -6.19
N ILE A 443 17.10 -32.61 -4.99
CA ILE A 443 16.71 -33.96 -4.54
C ILE A 443 15.62 -34.54 -5.47
N TYR A 444 14.56 -33.77 -5.74
CA TYR A 444 13.47 -34.19 -6.63
C TYR A 444 13.97 -34.58 -8.03
N LYS A 445 14.92 -33.84 -8.60
CA LYS A 445 15.49 -34.18 -9.93
C LYS A 445 16.31 -35.47 -9.88
N LYS A 446 17.06 -35.71 -8.81
CA LYS A 446 17.84 -36.93 -8.64
C LYS A 446 16.94 -38.14 -8.59
N PHE A 447 15.80 -38.08 -7.85
CA PHE A 447 14.82 -39.17 -7.78
C PHE A 447 14.03 -39.44 -9.06
N ILE A 448 13.98 -38.50 -10.04
CA ILE A 448 13.28 -38.72 -11.30
C ILE A 448 14.26 -39.12 -12.42
N SER A 449 15.55 -38.87 -12.22
CA SER A 449 16.61 -39.27 -13.17
C SER A 449 17.14 -40.68 -12.94
N ASP A 450 16.87 -41.25 -11.79
CA ASP A 450 17.03 -42.65 -11.46
C ASP A 450 15.70 -43.41 -11.72
#